data_1cdd4a4acb063fb657d8b5abddea6607
#
_entry.id   1cdd4a4acb063fb657d8b5abddea6607
#
_cell.length_a   1.000
_cell.length_b   1.000
_cell.length_c   1.000
_cell.angle_alpha   90.00
_cell.angle_beta   90.00
_cell.angle_gamma   90.00
#
_symmetry.space_group_name_H-M   'P 1'
#
loop_
_entity.id
_entity.type
_entity.pdbx_description
1 polymer ?
#
loop_
_entity_poly.entity_id
_entity_poly.type
_entity_poly.pdbx_seq_one_letter_code
_entity_poly.pdbx_strand_id
1 'polypeptide(L)'
;MPSATTEPLAKQVRTLGLVLFLLSAAMYGFTTYGGVRSSDSEVVFRVAESLARDGEFSVEHELEEWKAFGVAYGRGGKLYSIFGPLESILLAPFVKVADLINDTGWYEPYIPILPLSQFTEKGFFDLLQRSTTKNPRPHALRMLTSVFNVLVTALTVFVFWRILLLLTKSLPTSFLVSLTLAFGTLAWPYSGTFFSEPLATLLVLVSFYYLIKSDNDQPGVVGPKFHKNVFFSGLWLGLAITAHITASLFAPFFAFYFFWQGVGDNASLWQRLERAAVFSFGVYLLLFLLGLHNYARFGDFFETGRTVSATSAMLFGYGTFVSPIRGMFGLLFGAGKGLIFFTPIAVVGTLMCRSFHREHRKLFFMVAAAVFFRMLFIASRSDWHAGFCIGPRYLLMVIPFFLIPIALWLKNQETVRFGRSFGLMTLGAFLCSIEQLYFSLGEIFSYLQILKFAERWKGIDVFESDLLYLNWAYSPLLTLKDARVSPFLLRYSGHSVSELLLIGAVVLAALFLVLYLMIRKMPRRELPVTSMG
;
A
#
# COMPACT_ATOMS: atom_id res chain seq x y z
N MET A 1 11.52 -21.12 -32.49
CA MET A 1 10.92 -19.94 -33.10
C MET A 1 9.55 -19.74 -32.47
N PRO A 2 9.19 -18.57 -31.95
CA PRO A 2 7.84 -18.33 -31.48
C PRO A 2 6.88 -18.44 -32.68
N SER A 3 5.77 -19.16 -32.50
CA SER A 3 4.77 -19.30 -33.56
C SER A 3 4.16 -17.94 -33.89
N ALA A 4 3.81 -17.68 -35.15
CA ALA A 4 3.24 -16.40 -35.63
C ALA A 4 1.98 -15.93 -34.85
N THR A 5 1.38 -16.79 -34.04
CA THR A 5 0.21 -16.52 -33.19
C THR A 5 0.55 -15.99 -31.80
N THR A 6 1.81 -16.10 -31.32
CA THR A 6 2.22 -15.69 -29.97
C THR A 6 2.61 -14.22 -29.89
N GLU A 7 3.11 -13.62 -30.96
CA GLU A 7 3.59 -12.23 -30.99
C GLU A 7 2.45 -11.20 -30.82
N PRO A 8 1.29 -11.32 -31.50
CA PRO A 8 0.16 -10.41 -31.29
C PRO A 8 -0.36 -10.45 -29.84
N LEU A 9 -0.35 -11.63 -29.21
CA LEU A 9 -0.84 -11.82 -27.85
C LEU A 9 0.10 -11.21 -26.80
N ALA A 10 1.41 -11.38 -26.97
CA ALA A 10 2.41 -10.76 -26.10
C ALA A 10 2.34 -9.22 -26.18
N LYS A 11 2.13 -8.67 -27.39
CA LYS A 11 1.90 -7.23 -27.59
C LYS A 11 0.64 -6.76 -26.85
N GLN A 12 -0.46 -7.51 -26.92
CA GLN A 12 -1.70 -7.18 -26.22
C GLN A 12 -1.51 -7.21 -24.70
N VAL A 13 -0.80 -8.22 -24.14
CA VAL A 13 -0.46 -8.29 -22.71
C VAL A 13 0.32 -7.05 -22.29
N ARG A 14 1.34 -6.63 -23.05
CA ARG A 14 2.14 -5.44 -22.73
C ARG A 14 1.29 -4.16 -22.77
N THR A 15 0.48 -4.00 -23.81
CA THR A 15 -0.38 -2.82 -23.97
C THR A 15 -1.39 -2.70 -22.83
N LEU A 16 -2.07 -3.78 -22.46
CA LEU A 16 -3.04 -3.76 -21.35
C LEU A 16 -2.38 -3.48 -20.01
N GLY A 17 -1.18 -4.02 -19.77
CA GLY A 17 -0.41 -3.71 -18.57
C GLY A 17 -0.02 -2.23 -18.48
N LEU A 18 0.41 -1.65 -19.60
CA LEU A 18 0.70 -0.22 -19.68
C LEU A 18 -0.57 0.63 -19.48
N VAL A 19 -1.69 0.24 -20.06
CA VAL A 19 -2.98 0.92 -19.86
C VAL A 19 -3.37 0.90 -18.37
N LEU A 20 -3.28 -0.26 -17.70
CA LEU A 20 -3.54 -0.36 -16.25
C LEU A 20 -2.65 0.58 -15.44
N PHE A 21 -1.35 0.58 -15.72
CA PHE A 21 -0.40 1.44 -15.03
C PHE A 21 -0.72 2.93 -15.24
N LEU A 22 -0.85 3.36 -16.50
CA LEU A 22 -1.08 4.77 -16.83
C LEU A 22 -2.45 5.26 -16.34
N LEU A 23 -3.50 4.44 -16.47
CA LEU A 23 -4.83 4.79 -15.98
C LEU A 23 -4.83 4.95 -14.45
N SER A 24 -4.20 4.01 -13.74
CA SER A 24 -4.08 4.09 -12.28
C SER A 24 -3.26 5.31 -11.87
N ALA A 25 -2.10 5.55 -12.49
CA ALA A 25 -1.26 6.71 -12.19
C ALA A 25 -1.98 8.04 -12.45
N ALA A 26 -2.73 8.15 -13.55
CA ALA A 26 -3.50 9.35 -13.88
C ALA A 26 -4.62 9.62 -12.86
N MET A 27 -5.41 8.60 -12.51
CA MET A 27 -6.49 8.75 -11.53
C MET A 27 -5.96 9.07 -10.12
N TYR A 28 -4.89 8.39 -9.70
CA TYR A 28 -4.25 8.65 -8.41
C TYR A 28 -3.62 10.05 -8.36
N GLY A 29 -2.92 10.46 -9.42
CA GLY A 29 -2.35 11.79 -9.53
C GLY A 29 -3.41 12.89 -9.51
N PHE A 30 -4.55 12.68 -10.20
CA PHE A 30 -5.67 13.62 -10.20
C PHE A 30 -6.31 13.78 -8.82
N THR A 31 -6.36 12.70 -8.03
CA THR A 31 -6.99 12.71 -6.69
C THR A 31 -5.99 12.87 -5.54
N THR A 32 -4.70 13.08 -5.83
CA THR A 32 -3.70 13.28 -4.76
C THR A 32 -3.91 14.58 -4.00
N TYR A 33 -3.60 14.55 -2.71
CA TYR A 33 -3.55 15.75 -1.89
C TYR A 33 -2.45 16.73 -2.32
N GLY A 34 -1.34 16.21 -2.83
CA GLY A 34 -0.17 16.99 -3.26
C GLY A 34 0.66 17.56 -2.10
N GLY A 35 0.76 16.87 -0.98
CA GLY A 35 1.55 17.31 0.17
C GLY A 35 1.61 16.28 1.28
N VAL A 36 2.40 16.55 2.31
CA VAL A 36 2.55 15.70 3.49
C VAL A 36 1.48 16.02 4.54
N ARG A 37 0.87 14.99 5.15
CA ARG A 37 -0.26 15.13 6.07
C ARG A 37 -0.08 14.43 7.43
N SER A 38 1.04 13.77 7.68
CA SER A 38 1.29 13.08 8.95
C SER A 38 2.71 13.29 9.41
N SER A 39 2.95 13.21 10.73
CA SER A 39 4.29 13.29 11.31
C SER A 39 5.20 12.18 10.79
N ASP A 40 4.70 10.93 10.70
CA ASP A 40 5.44 9.80 10.15
C ASP A 40 5.97 10.11 8.75
N SER A 41 5.09 10.61 7.89
CA SER A 41 5.40 10.93 6.50
C SER A 41 6.37 12.09 6.37
N GLU A 42 6.27 13.09 7.26
CA GLU A 42 7.20 14.22 7.25
C GLU A 42 8.60 13.80 7.68
N VAL A 43 8.73 12.95 8.70
CA VAL A 43 10.04 12.43 9.11
C VAL A 43 10.69 11.64 7.95
N VAL A 44 9.94 10.77 7.27
CA VAL A 44 10.43 10.05 6.08
C VAL A 44 10.87 11.02 4.99
N PHE A 45 10.07 12.07 4.73
CA PHE A 45 10.41 13.09 3.74
C PHE A 45 11.68 13.87 4.12
N ARG A 46 11.83 14.29 5.39
CA ARG A 46 13.02 15.02 5.88
C ARG A 46 14.30 14.20 5.76
N VAL A 47 14.23 12.89 6.02
CA VAL A 47 15.36 11.98 5.75
C VAL A 47 15.69 11.95 4.26
N ALA A 48 14.69 11.91 3.37
CA ALA A 48 14.94 11.94 1.93
C ALA A 48 15.54 13.27 1.46
N GLU A 49 15.12 14.38 2.05
CA GLU A 49 15.65 15.72 1.81
C GLU A 49 17.12 15.83 2.24
N SER A 50 17.46 15.38 3.46
CA SER A 50 18.82 15.32 3.97
C SER A 50 19.72 14.43 3.12
N LEU A 51 19.24 13.25 2.72
CA LEU A 51 19.95 12.37 1.79
C LEU A 51 20.21 13.04 0.42
N ALA A 52 19.22 13.76 -0.10
CA ALA A 52 19.33 14.40 -1.43
C ALA A 52 20.29 15.58 -1.43
N ARG A 53 20.38 16.33 -0.33
CA ARG A 53 21.19 17.56 -0.21
C ARG A 53 22.55 17.31 0.40
N ASP A 54 22.59 16.56 1.52
CA ASP A 54 23.77 16.45 2.37
C ASP A 54 24.37 15.03 2.36
N GLY A 55 23.67 14.04 1.80
CA GLY A 55 24.07 12.64 1.82
C GLY A 55 23.97 11.99 3.20
N GLU A 56 23.20 12.58 4.14
CA GLU A 56 23.06 12.12 5.51
C GLU A 56 21.67 11.52 5.79
N PHE A 57 21.62 10.59 6.76
CA PHE A 57 20.36 10.03 7.27
C PHE A 57 19.82 10.75 8.50
N SER A 58 20.57 11.71 9.04
CA SER A 58 20.13 12.53 10.17
C SER A 58 19.10 13.56 9.72
N VAL A 59 18.27 13.98 10.67
CA VAL A 59 17.26 15.03 10.47
C VAL A 59 17.54 16.20 11.39
N GLU A 60 16.89 17.33 11.16
CA GLU A 60 17.08 18.56 11.92
C GLU A 60 16.57 18.43 13.35
N HIS A 61 17.23 19.11 14.30
CA HIS A 61 16.80 19.18 15.71
C HIS A 61 15.45 19.88 15.91
N GLU A 62 15.02 20.70 14.95
CA GLU A 62 13.70 21.34 14.96
C GLU A 62 12.56 20.32 15.12
N LEU A 63 12.72 19.11 14.60
CA LEU A 63 11.73 18.04 14.74
C LEU A 63 11.59 17.58 16.20
N GLU A 64 12.66 17.64 16.99
CA GLU A 64 12.60 17.33 18.42
C GLU A 64 11.95 18.45 19.21
N GLU A 65 12.29 19.72 18.93
CA GLU A 65 11.66 20.88 19.56
C GLU A 65 10.13 20.85 19.37
N TRP A 66 9.69 20.34 18.24
CA TRP A 66 8.27 20.14 17.95
C TRP A 66 7.72 18.83 18.53
N LYS A 67 8.52 18.07 19.28
CA LYS A 67 8.16 16.73 19.77
C LYS A 67 7.65 15.82 18.68
N ALA A 68 8.32 15.82 17.52
CA ALA A 68 7.90 15.04 16.38
C ALA A 68 7.95 13.54 16.69
N PHE A 69 6.83 12.88 16.50
CA PHE A 69 6.78 11.43 16.59
C PHE A 69 7.68 10.80 15.52
N GLY A 70 8.43 9.79 15.90
CA GLY A 70 9.19 9.01 14.93
C GLY A 70 10.66 9.41 14.80
N VAL A 71 11.21 10.18 15.74
CA VAL A 71 12.63 10.52 15.81
C VAL A 71 13.28 10.06 17.12
N ALA A 72 14.59 9.79 17.07
CA ALA A 72 15.38 9.37 18.22
C ALA A 72 16.82 9.88 18.11
N TYR A 73 17.45 10.20 19.24
CA TYR A 73 18.87 10.50 19.31
C TYR A 73 19.72 9.26 19.06
N GLY A 74 20.73 9.42 18.23
CA GLY A 74 21.73 8.40 17.96
C GLY A 74 23.15 8.89 18.17
N ARG A 75 24.10 8.25 17.48
CA ARG A 75 25.53 8.57 17.58
C ARG A 75 25.82 10.02 17.20
N GLY A 76 26.77 10.62 17.93
CA GLY A 76 27.20 11.99 17.70
C GLY A 76 26.15 13.04 18.08
N GLY A 77 25.11 12.67 18.85
CA GLY A 77 24.02 13.57 19.21
C GLY A 77 23.11 13.96 18.03
N LYS A 78 23.24 13.26 16.88
CA LYS A 78 22.37 13.48 15.72
C LYS A 78 21.00 12.83 15.93
N LEU A 79 19.98 13.45 15.33
CA LEU A 79 18.59 12.97 15.37
C LEU A 79 18.30 12.10 14.15
N TYR A 80 17.74 10.93 14.35
CA TYR A 80 17.45 9.96 13.29
C TYR A 80 15.99 9.50 13.32
N SER A 81 15.47 9.13 12.14
CA SER A 81 14.16 8.49 12.01
C SER A 81 14.14 7.08 12.61
N ILE A 82 13.02 6.72 13.27
CA ILE A 82 12.75 5.34 13.73
C ILE A 82 12.07 4.48 12.64
N PHE A 83 11.73 5.08 11.49
CA PHE A 83 11.11 4.38 10.37
C PHE A 83 12.15 3.69 9.50
N GLY A 84 11.70 2.73 8.68
CA GLY A 84 12.57 2.02 7.73
C GLY A 84 13.19 2.98 6.70
N PRO A 85 14.46 2.80 6.34
CA PRO A 85 15.19 3.77 5.50
C PRO A 85 14.83 3.69 4.01
N LEU A 86 14.25 2.58 3.53
CA LEU A 86 14.12 2.32 2.09
C LEU A 86 13.25 3.35 1.39
N GLU A 87 12.14 3.77 1.99
CA GLU A 87 11.27 4.78 1.38
C GLU A 87 12.00 6.11 1.19
N SER A 88 12.70 6.57 2.22
CA SER A 88 13.52 7.80 2.14
C SER A 88 14.62 7.70 1.09
N ILE A 89 15.30 6.55 0.98
CA ILE A 89 16.33 6.30 -0.04
C ILE A 89 15.73 6.40 -1.46
N LEU A 90 14.57 5.79 -1.68
CA LEU A 90 13.91 5.81 -2.99
C LEU A 90 13.26 7.18 -3.31
N LEU A 91 12.88 7.93 -2.30
CA LEU A 91 12.30 9.26 -2.43
C LEU A 91 13.37 10.34 -2.70
N ALA A 92 14.61 10.16 -2.21
CA ALA A 92 15.69 11.16 -2.35
C ALA A 92 15.95 11.61 -3.80
N PRO A 93 15.98 10.73 -4.82
CA PRO A 93 16.08 11.18 -6.22
C PRO A 93 14.91 12.06 -6.66
N PHE A 94 13.70 11.82 -6.19
CA PHE A 94 12.52 12.64 -6.48
C PHE A 94 12.66 14.03 -5.84
N VAL A 95 13.17 14.10 -4.60
CA VAL A 95 13.49 15.37 -3.94
C VAL A 95 14.51 16.16 -4.74
N LYS A 96 15.59 15.52 -5.22
CA LYS A 96 16.61 16.17 -6.04
C LYS A 96 16.04 16.76 -7.32
N VAL A 97 15.23 16.00 -8.04
CA VAL A 97 14.56 16.46 -9.27
C VAL A 97 13.58 17.59 -8.96
N ALA A 98 12.82 17.48 -7.88
CA ALA A 98 11.87 18.50 -7.47
C ALA A 98 12.55 19.81 -7.04
N ASP A 99 13.71 19.75 -6.38
CA ASP A 99 14.51 20.95 -6.08
C ASP A 99 14.96 21.67 -7.37
N LEU A 100 15.46 20.91 -8.37
CA LEU A 100 15.85 21.47 -9.67
C LEU A 100 14.65 22.14 -10.40
N ILE A 101 13.47 21.52 -10.34
CA ILE A 101 12.26 22.11 -10.90
C ILE A 101 11.87 23.38 -10.12
N ASN A 102 11.97 23.36 -8.79
CA ASN A 102 11.64 24.52 -7.94
C ASN A 102 12.58 25.71 -8.17
N ASP A 103 13.82 25.48 -8.60
CA ASP A 103 14.76 26.54 -8.96
C ASP A 103 14.27 27.39 -10.14
N THR A 104 13.33 26.89 -10.95
CA THR A 104 12.72 27.65 -12.05
C THR A 104 11.65 28.65 -11.60
N GLY A 105 11.23 28.61 -10.32
CA GLY A 105 10.16 29.47 -9.79
C GLY A 105 8.75 29.12 -10.29
N TRP A 106 8.56 27.92 -10.88
CA TRP A 106 7.27 27.51 -11.48
C TRP A 106 6.06 27.66 -10.57
N TYR A 107 6.26 27.54 -9.25
CA TYR A 107 5.19 27.55 -8.24
C TYR A 107 4.71 28.96 -7.86
N GLU A 108 5.44 30.01 -8.20
CA GLU A 108 5.13 31.40 -7.79
C GLU A 108 3.70 31.83 -8.15
N PRO A 109 3.19 31.59 -9.38
CA PRO A 109 1.81 31.93 -9.73
C PRO A 109 0.76 31.11 -8.97
N TYR A 110 1.16 29.97 -8.40
CA TYR A 110 0.26 29.02 -7.75
C TYR A 110 0.32 29.08 -6.23
N ILE A 111 1.08 30.01 -5.64
CA ILE A 111 1.21 30.14 -4.17
C ILE A 111 -0.13 30.09 -3.43
N PRO A 112 -1.21 30.76 -3.87
CA PRO A 112 -2.47 30.75 -3.15
C PRO A 112 -3.13 29.38 -3.06
N ILE A 113 -2.81 28.48 -3.97
CA ILE A 113 -3.43 27.14 -4.09
C ILE A 113 -2.49 25.98 -3.73
N LEU A 114 -1.23 26.26 -3.39
CA LEU A 114 -0.30 25.21 -2.97
C LEU A 114 -0.82 24.45 -1.74
N PRO A 115 -0.75 23.12 -1.75
CA PRO A 115 -1.17 22.34 -0.61
C PRO A 115 -0.21 22.56 0.58
N LEU A 116 -0.78 22.91 1.73
CA LEU A 116 -0.03 23.02 2.97
C LEU A 116 0.36 21.63 3.45
N SER A 117 1.63 21.41 3.75
CA SER A 117 2.06 20.23 4.51
C SER A 117 1.57 20.36 5.95
N GLN A 118 0.91 19.32 6.44
CA GLN A 118 0.23 19.32 7.72
C GLN A 118 0.80 18.22 8.58
N PHE A 119 1.81 18.55 9.36
CA PHE A 119 2.30 17.65 10.38
C PHE A 119 2.77 18.48 11.56
N THR A 120 2.49 18.14 12.72
CA THR A 120 3.27 18.31 13.94
C THR A 120 2.55 17.69 15.11
N GLU A 121 3.26 17.28 16.10
CA GLU A 121 2.71 16.84 17.36
C GLU A 121 2.27 17.98 18.23
N LYS A 122 3.02 19.09 18.25
CA LYS A 122 2.69 20.27 19.05
C LYS A 122 1.48 21.02 18.53
N GLY A 123 1.23 20.94 17.27
CA GLY A 123 0.16 21.65 16.61
C GLY A 123 -0.41 20.88 15.45
N PHE A 124 -0.82 19.62 15.68
CA PHE A 124 -1.45 18.80 14.64
C PHE A 124 -2.55 19.59 13.88
N PHE A 125 -3.15 20.58 14.56
CA PHE A 125 -4.12 21.51 14.00
C PHE A 125 -3.58 22.93 13.78
N ASP A 126 -2.44 23.30 14.36
CA ASP A 126 -1.90 24.67 14.23
C ASP A 126 -1.25 24.92 12.86
N LEU A 127 -0.86 23.86 12.17
CA LEU A 127 -0.33 23.93 10.81
C LEU A 127 -1.30 24.46 9.77
N LEU A 128 -2.60 24.34 10.00
CA LEU A 128 -3.61 24.90 9.13
C LEU A 128 -3.54 26.44 9.08
N GLN A 129 -2.89 27.06 10.05
CA GLN A 129 -2.72 28.52 10.12
C GLN A 129 -1.43 29.00 9.44
N ARG A 130 -0.49 28.12 9.07
CA ARG A 130 0.74 28.52 8.39
C ARG A 130 0.45 28.88 6.94
N SER A 131 0.70 30.12 6.60
CA SER A 131 0.54 30.62 5.24
C SER A 131 1.68 30.14 4.34
N THR A 132 1.34 29.57 3.18
CA THR A 132 2.31 29.26 2.11
C THR A 132 3.00 30.49 1.54
N THR A 133 2.41 31.69 1.74
CA THR A 133 2.98 32.95 1.22
C THR A 133 4.27 33.36 1.89
N LYS A 134 4.54 32.91 3.12
CA LYS A 134 5.80 33.23 3.83
C LYS A 134 6.99 32.42 3.35
N ASN A 135 6.78 31.13 3.03
CA ASN A 135 7.80 30.26 2.47
C ASN A 135 7.13 29.17 1.64
N PRO A 136 6.86 29.42 0.35
CA PRO A 136 6.13 28.47 -0.50
C PRO A 136 6.99 27.30 -1.00
N ARG A 137 8.33 27.49 -1.15
CA ARG A 137 9.22 26.51 -1.73
C ARG A 137 9.18 25.12 -1.08
N PRO A 138 9.20 24.96 0.25
CA PRO A 138 9.06 23.65 0.89
C PRO A 138 7.72 22.94 0.61
N HIS A 139 6.64 23.69 0.41
CA HIS A 139 5.35 23.13 0.05
C HIS A 139 5.32 22.68 -1.40
N ALA A 140 5.88 23.46 -2.33
CA ALA A 140 6.05 23.09 -3.73
C ALA A 140 6.93 21.83 -3.87
N LEU A 141 7.99 21.71 -3.06
CA LEU A 141 8.86 20.54 -3.03
C LEU A 141 8.07 19.27 -2.66
N ARG A 142 7.28 19.33 -1.58
CA ARG A 142 6.45 18.20 -1.13
C ARG A 142 5.36 17.87 -2.14
N MET A 143 4.81 18.86 -2.83
CA MET A 143 3.82 18.65 -3.88
C MET A 143 4.40 17.84 -5.04
N LEU A 144 5.57 18.22 -5.56
CA LEU A 144 6.22 17.48 -6.65
C LEU A 144 6.61 16.05 -6.23
N THR A 145 7.14 15.90 -5.02
CA THR A 145 7.54 14.57 -4.52
C THR A 145 6.37 13.65 -4.19
N SER A 146 5.15 14.18 -4.00
CA SER A 146 3.94 13.38 -3.70
C SER A 146 3.57 12.40 -4.82
N VAL A 147 4.10 12.59 -6.03
CA VAL A 147 3.95 11.65 -7.14
C VAL A 147 4.58 10.27 -6.86
N PHE A 148 5.50 10.17 -5.92
CA PHE A 148 6.20 8.92 -5.61
C PHE A 148 5.23 7.77 -5.29
N ASN A 149 4.37 7.92 -4.28
CA ASN A 149 3.42 6.85 -3.92
C ASN A 149 2.31 6.66 -4.96
N VAL A 150 2.00 7.66 -5.77
CA VAL A 150 1.15 7.52 -6.97
C VAL A 150 1.74 6.48 -7.92
N LEU A 151 3.04 6.61 -8.25
CA LEU A 151 3.74 5.66 -9.12
C LEU A 151 3.92 4.29 -8.48
N VAL A 152 4.28 4.23 -7.19
CA VAL A 152 4.41 2.99 -6.42
C VAL A 152 3.10 2.20 -6.43
N THR A 153 1.97 2.88 -6.18
CA THR A 153 0.66 2.20 -6.13
C THR A 153 0.19 1.79 -7.53
N ALA A 154 0.45 2.58 -8.56
CA ALA A 154 0.16 2.17 -9.94
C ALA A 154 1.01 0.95 -10.37
N LEU A 155 2.28 0.91 -9.93
CA LEU A 155 3.16 -0.26 -10.15
C LEU A 155 2.67 -1.49 -9.36
N THR A 156 2.09 -1.29 -8.17
CA THR A 156 1.44 -2.36 -7.39
C THR A 156 0.33 -3.02 -8.19
N VAL A 157 -0.54 -2.23 -8.84
CA VAL A 157 -1.62 -2.73 -9.71
C VAL A 157 -1.03 -3.51 -10.89
N PHE A 158 0.02 -3.01 -11.52
CA PHE A 158 0.70 -3.69 -12.63
C PHE A 158 1.31 -5.03 -12.20
N VAL A 159 2.02 -5.07 -11.07
CA VAL A 159 2.61 -6.32 -10.53
C VAL A 159 1.51 -7.31 -10.15
N PHE A 160 0.44 -6.85 -9.53
CA PHE A 160 -0.70 -7.70 -9.20
C PHE A 160 -1.36 -8.29 -10.46
N TRP A 161 -1.52 -7.51 -11.51
CA TRP A 161 -1.98 -8.01 -12.81
C TRP A 161 -1.06 -9.11 -13.37
N ARG A 162 0.27 -8.96 -13.26
CA ARG A 162 1.24 -9.99 -13.65
C ARG A 162 1.08 -11.26 -12.82
N ILE A 163 0.82 -11.14 -11.52
CA ILE A 163 0.52 -12.28 -10.63
C ILE A 163 -0.75 -13.00 -11.10
N LEU A 164 -1.81 -12.25 -11.37
CA LEU A 164 -3.08 -12.84 -11.81
C LEU A 164 -2.96 -13.53 -13.17
N LEU A 165 -2.18 -12.99 -14.11
CA LEU A 165 -1.90 -13.66 -15.38
C LEU A 165 -1.23 -15.03 -15.17
N LEU A 166 -0.26 -15.13 -14.25
CA LEU A 166 0.39 -16.40 -13.93
C LEU A 166 -0.59 -17.42 -13.32
N LEU A 167 -1.50 -16.98 -12.47
CA LEU A 167 -2.44 -17.86 -11.77
C LEU A 167 -3.65 -18.24 -12.62
N THR A 168 -4.20 -17.31 -13.39
CA THR A 168 -5.46 -17.52 -14.12
C THR A 168 -5.25 -17.85 -15.58
N LYS A 169 -4.14 -17.44 -16.19
CA LYS A 169 -3.88 -17.50 -17.63
C LYS A 169 -4.97 -16.84 -18.48
N SER A 170 -5.76 -15.92 -17.89
CA SER A 170 -6.88 -15.23 -18.51
C SER A 170 -6.65 -13.73 -18.54
N LEU A 171 -6.68 -13.13 -19.73
CA LEU A 171 -6.59 -11.67 -19.93
C LEU A 171 -7.78 -10.93 -19.32
N PRO A 172 -9.05 -11.26 -19.67
CA PRO A 172 -10.21 -10.52 -19.19
C PRO A 172 -10.34 -10.57 -17.66
N THR A 173 -10.15 -11.75 -17.07
CA THR A 173 -10.20 -11.93 -15.62
C THR A 173 -9.11 -11.14 -14.91
N SER A 174 -7.85 -11.28 -15.34
CA SER A 174 -6.72 -10.58 -14.71
C SER A 174 -6.86 -9.07 -14.83
N PHE A 175 -7.35 -8.56 -15.96
CA PHE A 175 -7.54 -7.14 -16.18
C PHE A 175 -8.64 -6.57 -15.27
N LEU A 176 -9.83 -7.20 -15.21
CA LEU A 176 -10.94 -6.73 -14.40
C LEU A 176 -10.61 -6.75 -12.90
N VAL A 177 -9.99 -7.83 -12.40
CA VAL A 177 -9.66 -7.92 -10.98
C VAL A 177 -8.53 -6.96 -10.60
N SER A 178 -7.61 -6.66 -11.52
CA SER A 178 -6.60 -5.61 -11.29
C SER A 178 -7.19 -4.21 -11.27
N LEU A 179 -8.18 -3.92 -12.10
CA LEU A 179 -8.97 -2.67 -12.01
C LEU A 179 -9.71 -2.58 -10.67
N THR A 180 -10.20 -3.71 -10.17
CA THR A 180 -10.84 -3.76 -8.85
C THR A 180 -9.84 -3.45 -7.73
N LEU A 181 -8.60 -3.96 -7.80
CA LEU A 181 -7.54 -3.54 -6.88
C LEU A 181 -7.28 -2.04 -6.98
N ALA A 182 -7.15 -1.53 -8.21
CA ALA A 182 -6.80 -0.13 -8.46
C ALA A 182 -7.83 0.83 -7.87
N PHE A 183 -9.11 0.59 -8.14
CA PHE A 183 -10.15 1.57 -7.86
C PHE A 183 -11.15 1.16 -6.79
N GLY A 184 -11.32 -0.14 -6.52
CA GLY A 184 -12.28 -0.66 -5.55
C GLY A 184 -11.69 -1.03 -4.19
N THR A 185 -10.48 -0.57 -3.85
CA THR A 185 -9.82 -0.86 -2.59
C THR A 185 -9.10 0.36 -2.01
N LEU A 186 -8.69 0.26 -0.75
CA LEU A 186 -7.89 1.29 -0.08
C LEU A 186 -6.55 1.61 -0.79
N ALA A 187 -6.14 0.87 -1.81
CA ALA A 187 -4.98 1.24 -2.62
C ALA A 187 -5.12 2.67 -3.19
N TRP A 188 -6.32 3.06 -3.63
CA TRP A 188 -6.59 4.38 -4.19
C TRP A 188 -6.38 5.52 -3.20
N PRO A 189 -7.09 5.64 -2.05
CA PRO A 189 -6.89 6.75 -1.13
C PRO A 189 -5.49 6.79 -0.52
N TYR A 190 -4.78 5.66 -0.44
CA TYR A 190 -3.40 5.62 0.05
C TYR A 190 -2.34 5.95 -1.00
N SER A 191 -2.68 5.96 -2.29
CA SER A 191 -1.75 6.34 -3.37
C SER A 191 -1.28 7.79 -3.27
N GLY A 192 -2.08 8.69 -2.70
CA GLY A 192 -1.76 10.10 -2.50
C GLY A 192 -1.12 10.42 -1.14
N THR A 193 -0.62 9.43 -0.41
CA THR A 193 0.02 9.59 0.90
C THR A 193 1.53 9.33 0.84
N PHE A 194 2.26 9.72 1.91
CA PHE A 194 3.67 9.36 2.08
C PHE A 194 3.87 8.26 3.14
N PHE A 195 2.89 7.39 3.30
CA PHE A 195 3.04 6.23 4.17
C PHE A 195 3.83 5.12 3.48
N SER A 196 4.60 4.36 4.25
CA SER A 196 5.43 3.26 3.74
C SER A 196 4.67 2.00 3.35
N GLU A 197 3.39 1.88 3.75
CA GLU A 197 2.57 0.71 3.44
C GLU A 197 2.34 0.49 1.93
N PRO A 198 2.12 1.53 1.08
CA PRO A 198 2.06 1.33 -0.38
C PRO A 198 3.34 0.70 -0.95
N LEU A 199 4.52 1.21 -0.56
CA LEU A 199 5.81 0.66 -0.99
C LEU A 199 6.00 -0.77 -0.49
N ALA A 200 5.73 -1.04 0.77
CA ALA A 200 5.83 -2.39 1.33
C ALA A 200 4.86 -3.36 0.65
N THR A 201 3.64 -2.92 0.30
CA THR A 201 2.66 -3.72 -0.47
C THR A 201 3.22 -4.10 -1.84
N LEU A 202 3.79 -3.15 -2.56
CA LEU A 202 4.45 -3.41 -3.85
C LEU A 202 5.53 -4.49 -3.70
N LEU A 203 6.44 -4.32 -2.74
CA LEU A 203 7.59 -5.19 -2.57
C LEU A 203 7.20 -6.60 -2.10
N VAL A 204 6.18 -6.74 -1.24
CA VAL A 204 5.58 -8.03 -0.87
C VAL A 204 4.98 -8.71 -2.10
N LEU A 205 4.27 -7.98 -2.96
CA LEU A 205 3.71 -8.54 -4.20
C LEU A 205 4.79 -8.92 -5.21
N VAL A 206 5.89 -8.16 -5.32
CA VAL A 206 7.02 -8.55 -6.18
C VAL A 206 7.68 -9.83 -5.63
N SER A 207 7.86 -9.94 -4.31
CA SER A 207 8.32 -11.18 -3.67
C SER A 207 7.38 -12.35 -4.00
N PHE A 208 6.07 -12.16 -3.87
CA PHE A 208 5.06 -13.17 -4.17
C PHE A 208 5.01 -13.52 -5.67
N TYR A 209 5.24 -12.56 -6.56
CA TYR A 209 5.38 -12.81 -8.00
C TYR A 209 6.53 -13.79 -8.30
N TYR A 210 7.71 -13.54 -7.69
CA TYR A 210 8.85 -14.46 -7.86
C TYR A 210 8.63 -15.81 -7.17
N LEU A 211 7.89 -15.85 -6.07
CA LEU A 211 7.48 -17.09 -5.42
C LEU A 211 6.63 -17.95 -6.38
N ILE A 212 5.60 -17.39 -7.03
CA ILE A 212 4.78 -18.11 -8.01
C ILE A 212 5.60 -18.47 -9.25
N LYS A 213 6.49 -17.58 -9.70
CA LYS A 213 7.33 -17.85 -10.86
C LYS A 213 8.28 -19.03 -10.64
N SER A 214 8.72 -19.24 -9.41
CA SER A 214 9.56 -20.39 -9.05
C SER A 214 8.87 -21.74 -9.19
N ASP A 215 7.53 -21.78 -9.17
CA ASP A 215 6.74 -23.01 -9.40
C ASP A 215 6.91 -23.53 -10.84
N ASN A 216 7.25 -22.64 -11.78
CA ASN A 216 7.51 -22.99 -13.17
C ASN A 216 8.97 -23.36 -13.45
N ASP A 217 9.86 -23.22 -12.46
CA ASP A 217 11.26 -23.68 -12.56
C ASP A 217 11.24 -25.21 -12.43
N GLN A 218 11.32 -25.92 -13.56
CA GLN A 218 11.10 -27.38 -13.66
C GLN A 218 11.90 -28.19 -12.63
N PRO A 219 11.24 -29.06 -11.83
CA PRO A 219 11.91 -30.09 -11.05
C PRO A 219 12.36 -31.19 -12.01
N GLY A 220 13.62 -31.34 -12.25
CA GLY A 220 14.10 -32.46 -13.06
C GLY A 220 15.46 -32.28 -13.72
N VAL A 221 16.05 -31.10 -13.68
CA VAL A 221 17.44 -30.92 -14.10
C VAL A 221 18.34 -31.07 -12.88
N VAL A 222 18.89 -32.25 -12.72
CA VAL A 222 19.89 -32.59 -11.71
C VAL A 222 21.16 -31.77 -11.97
N GLY A 223 21.42 -30.81 -11.08
CA GLY A 223 22.62 -29.98 -11.04
C GLY A 223 22.43 -28.83 -10.03
N PRO A 224 23.49 -28.28 -9.42
CA PRO A 224 23.39 -27.16 -8.51
C PRO A 224 23.00 -25.91 -9.30
N LYS A 225 21.72 -25.78 -9.63
CA LYS A 225 21.19 -24.56 -10.22
C LYS A 225 20.81 -23.61 -9.09
N PHE A 226 21.45 -22.46 -9.06
CA PHE A 226 21.04 -21.35 -8.23
C PHE A 226 19.55 -21.05 -8.50
N HIS A 227 18.72 -21.23 -7.49
CA HIS A 227 17.27 -21.02 -7.57
C HIS A 227 16.95 -19.51 -7.66
N LYS A 228 17.20 -18.93 -8.84
CA LYS A 228 17.13 -17.49 -9.08
C LYS A 228 15.82 -16.86 -8.60
N ASN A 229 14.68 -17.46 -8.97
CA ASN A 229 13.38 -16.91 -8.60
C ASN A 229 13.12 -17.02 -7.09
N VAL A 230 13.60 -18.09 -6.44
CA VAL A 230 13.51 -18.26 -4.98
C VAL A 230 14.34 -17.20 -4.26
N PHE A 231 15.59 -16.97 -4.71
CA PHE A 231 16.45 -15.93 -4.16
C PHE A 231 15.84 -14.54 -4.32
N PHE A 232 15.34 -14.19 -5.51
CA PHE A 232 14.70 -12.90 -5.73
C PHE A 232 13.42 -12.73 -4.91
N SER A 233 12.64 -13.79 -4.69
CA SER A 233 11.51 -13.72 -3.75
C SER A 233 11.98 -13.30 -2.35
N GLY A 234 13.04 -13.91 -1.82
CA GLY A 234 13.62 -13.51 -0.54
C GLY A 234 14.17 -12.09 -0.53
N LEU A 235 14.90 -11.70 -1.58
CA LEU A 235 15.48 -10.37 -1.70
C LEU A 235 14.42 -9.27 -1.68
N TRP A 236 13.33 -9.43 -2.45
CA TRP A 236 12.24 -8.46 -2.49
C TRP A 236 11.47 -8.41 -1.17
N LEU A 237 11.32 -9.54 -0.46
CA LEU A 237 10.73 -9.52 0.87
C LEU A 237 11.65 -8.82 1.89
N GLY A 238 12.96 -9.03 1.79
CA GLY A 238 13.95 -8.28 2.57
C GLY A 238 13.84 -6.77 2.35
N LEU A 239 13.70 -6.31 1.10
CA LEU A 239 13.43 -4.91 0.79
C LEU A 239 12.09 -4.43 1.37
N ALA A 240 11.03 -5.26 1.33
CA ALA A 240 9.76 -4.90 1.97
C ALA A 240 9.93 -4.67 3.49
N ILE A 241 10.75 -5.47 4.16
CA ILE A 241 11.04 -5.33 5.59
C ILE A 241 11.83 -4.05 5.87
N THR A 242 12.77 -3.66 5.00
CA THR A 242 13.50 -2.39 5.14
C THR A 242 12.62 -1.16 4.88
N ALA A 243 11.54 -1.30 4.13
CA ALA A 243 10.52 -0.26 3.99
C ALA A 243 9.59 -0.21 5.21
N HIS A 244 9.08 -1.37 5.63
CA HIS A 244 8.14 -1.49 6.74
C HIS A 244 8.34 -2.80 7.50
N ILE A 245 8.82 -2.72 8.74
CA ILE A 245 9.26 -3.88 9.54
C ILE A 245 8.21 -5.00 9.65
N THR A 246 6.91 -4.67 9.67
CA THR A 246 5.85 -5.68 9.77
C THR A 246 5.69 -6.54 8.52
N ALA A 247 6.38 -6.23 7.40
CA ALA A 247 6.47 -7.14 6.27
C ALA A 247 7.22 -8.43 6.62
N SER A 248 8.03 -8.45 7.69
CA SER A 248 8.67 -9.64 8.23
C SER A 248 7.69 -10.77 8.58
N LEU A 249 6.44 -10.43 8.89
CA LEU A 249 5.40 -11.41 9.18
C LEU A 249 5.09 -12.35 8.01
N PHE A 250 5.46 -12.00 6.77
CA PHE A 250 5.33 -12.90 5.61
C PHE A 250 6.48 -13.92 5.51
N ALA A 251 7.65 -13.60 6.06
CA ALA A 251 8.87 -14.39 5.85
C ALA A 251 8.74 -15.87 6.27
N PRO A 252 8.21 -16.23 7.46
CA PRO A 252 8.10 -17.62 7.86
C PRO A 252 7.15 -18.42 6.96
N PHE A 253 6.08 -17.80 6.47
CA PHE A 253 5.10 -18.47 5.60
C PHE A 253 5.65 -18.69 4.20
N PHE A 254 6.40 -17.75 3.64
CA PHE A 254 7.04 -17.88 2.34
C PHE A 254 8.19 -18.90 2.40
N ALA A 255 9.01 -18.87 3.45
CA ALA A 255 10.05 -19.89 3.68
C ALA A 255 9.45 -21.29 3.81
N PHE A 256 8.37 -21.43 4.60
CA PHE A 256 7.65 -22.70 4.74
C PHE A 256 7.03 -23.16 3.43
N TYR A 257 6.52 -22.27 2.60
CA TYR A 257 5.99 -22.60 1.29
C TYR A 257 7.07 -23.24 0.39
N PHE A 258 8.27 -22.66 0.32
CA PHE A 258 9.39 -23.23 -0.44
C PHE A 258 9.82 -24.60 0.06
N PHE A 259 9.79 -24.78 1.39
CA PHE A 259 10.03 -26.10 1.99
C PHE A 259 8.90 -27.10 1.65
N TRP A 260 7.65 -26.66 1.68
CA TRP A 260 6.48 -27.51 1.44
C TRP A 260 6.23 -27.81 -0.03
N GLN A 261 6.64 -26.94 -0.92
CA GLN A 261 6.46 -27.08 -2.37
C GLN A 261 7.01 -28.43 -2.89
N GLY A 262 8.17 -28.86 -2.43
CA GLY A 262 8.78 -30.16 -2.81
C GLY A 262 8.13 -31.41 -2.20
N VAL A 263 7.12 -31.26 -1.31
CA VAL A 263 6.39 -32.41 -0.74
C VAL A 263 5.38 -32.91 -1.77
N GLY A 264 5.55 -34.15 -2.21
CA GLY A 264 4.75 -34.78 -3.28
C GLY A 264 5.44 -34.83 -4.64
N ASP A 265 6.55 -34.11 -4.85
CA ASP A 265 7.29 -34.03 -6.10
C ASP A 265 8.59 -34.89 -6.08
N ASN A 266 8.69 -35.85 -5.15
CA ASN A 266 9.89 -36.70 -4.91
C ASN A 266 11.16 -35.90 -4.58
N ALA A 267 11.04 -34.61 -4.23
CA ALA A 267 12.17 -33.80 -3.80
C ALA A 267 12.72 -34.29 -2.45
N SER A 268 14.03 -34.47 -2.35
CA SER A 268 14.68 -34.86 -1.11
C SER A 268 14.52 -33.80 -0.02
N LEU A 269 14.66 -34.17 1.25
CA LEU A 269 14.66 -33.22 2.37
C LEU A 269 15.69 -32.11 2.15
N TRP A 270 16.87 -32.43 1.65
CA TRP A 270 17.93 -31.47 1.37
C TRP A 270 17.53 -30.42 0.31
N GLN A 271 16.91 -30.85 -0.79
CA GLN A 271 16.42 -29.93 -1.82
C GLN A 271 15.35 -28.97 -1.29
N ARG A 272 14.49 -29.42 -0.38
CA ARG A 272 13.48 -28.58 0.28
C ARG A 272 14.11 -27.57 1.24
N LEU A 273 15.09 -28.04 2.04
CA LEU A 273 15.86 -27.16 2.94
C LEU A 273 16.69 -26.15 2.15
N GLU A 274 17.31 -26.56 1.05
CA GLU A 274 18.07 -25.68 0.15
C GLU A 274 17.20 -24.54 -0.38
N ARG A 275 15.99 -24.82 -0.89
CA ARG A 275 15.07 -23.77 -1.36
C ARG A 275 14.69 -22.79 -0.24
N ALA A 276 14.31 -23.30 0.92
CA ALA A 276 14.00 -22.45 2.08
C ALA A 276 15.22 -21.63 2.52
N ALA A 277 16.42 -22.20 2.49
CA ALA A 277 17.67 -21.51 2.82
C ALA A 277 18.03 -20.42 1.79
N VAL A 278 17.88 -20.68 0.48
CA VAL A 278 18.12 -19.70 -0.58
C VAL A 278 17.17 -18.50 -0.46
N PHE A 279 15.88 -18.76 -0.18
CA PHE A 279 14.93 -17.70 0.12
C PHE A 279 15.35 -16.88 1.35
N SER A 280 15.64 -17.59 2.45
CA SER A 280 16.05 -16.95 3.72
C SER A 280 17.33 -16.15 3.56
N PHE A 281 18.29 -16.63 2.76
CA PHE A 281 19.52 -15.89 2.45
C PHE A 281 19.21 -14.55 1.77
N GLY A 282 18.29 -14.53 0.79
CA GLY A 282 17.84 -13.29 0.17
C GLY A 282 17.23 -12.29 1.18
N VAL A 283 16.43 -12.78 2.13
CA VAL A 283 15.86 -11.95 3.22
C VAL A 283 16.97 -11.44 4.16
N TYR A 284 17.81 -12.34 4.67
CA TYR A 284 18.84 -12.00 5.65
C TYR A 284 19.92 -11.07 5.12
N LEU A 285 20.22 -11.12 3.82
CA LEU A 285 21.13 -10.17 3.18
C LEU A 285 20.66 -8.73 3.40
N LEU A 286 19.38 -8.45 3.19
CA LEU A 286 18.81 -7.11 3.38
C LEU A 286 18.66 -6.76 4.87
N LEU A 287 18.31 -7.71 5.72
CA LEU A 287 18.27 -7.50 7.16
C LEU A 287 19.67 -7.22 7.74
N PHE A 288 20.70 -7.85 7.20
CA PHE A 288 22.08 -7.56 7.58
C PHE A 288 22.47 -6.11 7.21
N LEU A 289 22.13 -5.66 6.00
CA LEU A 289 22.35 -4.26 5.58
C LEU A 289 21.57 -3.28 6.47
N LEU A 290 20.32 -3.61 6.83
CA LEU A 290 19.52 -2.82 7.76
C LEU A 290 20.17 -2.76 9.15
N GLY A 291 20.70 -3.88 9.63
CA GLY A 291 21.44 -3.93 10.90
C GLY A 291 22.71 -3.07 10.88
N LEU A 292 23.48 -3.09 9.78
CA LEU A 292 24.63 -2.18 9.61
C LEU A 292 24.19 -0.70 9.63
N HIS A 293 23.07 -0.38 8.97
CA HIS A 293 22.49 0.96 9.01
C HIS A 293 22.07 1.37 10.43
N ASN A 294 21.46 0.45 11.19
CA ASN A 294 21.11 0.69 12.60
C ASN A 294 22.34 0.91 13.45
N TYR A 295 23.37 0.06 13.28
CA TYR A 295 24.65 0.21 13.98
C TYR A 295 25.32 1.55 13.69
N ALA A 296 25.29 2.02 12.45
CA ALA A 296 25.84 3.32 12.09
C ALA A 296 25.13 4.47 12.81
N ARG A 297 23.79 4.40 12.95
CA ARG A 297 22.97 5.45 13.58
C ARG A 297 22.98 5.38 15.12
N PHE A 298 22.77 4.19 15.68
CA PHE A 298 22.48 4.02 17.11
C PHE A 298 23.58 3.27 17.87
N GLY A 299 24.54 2.66 17.19
CA GLY A 299 25.61 1.91 17.85
C GLY A 299 25.26 0.47 18.20
N ASP A 300 24.05 0.04 17.88
CA ASP A 300 23.56 -1.32 18.06
C ASP A 300 22.92 -1.82 16.77
N PHE A 301 23.21 -3.07 16.39
CA PHE A 301 22.73 -3.70 15.17
C PHE A 301 21.21 -3.90 15.15
N PHE A 302 20.60 -4.13 16.30
CA PHE A 302 19.18 -4.40 16.46
C PHE A 302 18.36 -3.17 16.86
N GLU A 303 19.01 -2.06 17.25
CA GLU A 303 18.32 -0.83 17.64
C GLU A 303 17.77 -0.08 16.42
N THR A 304 16.47 0.07 16.36
CA THR A 304 15.77 0.81 15.29
C THR A 304 15.48 2.28 15.65
N GLY A 305 15.86 2.70 16.87
CA GLY A 305 15.50 3.98 17.46
C GLY A 305 14.20 3.96 18.28
N ARG A 306 13.46 2.85 18.24
CA ARG A 306 12.16 2.75 18.95
C ARG A 306 12.30 2.63 20.45
N THR A 307 13.37 2.02 20.97
CA THR A 307 13.59 1.87 22.40
C THR A 307 14.21 3.13 23.01
N VAL A 308 14.95 3.92 22.23
CA VAL A 308 15.61 5.16 22.69
C VAL A 308 14.82 6.43 22.36
N SER A 309 13.71 6.31 21.61
CA SER A 309 12.87 7.47 21.29
C SER A 309 12.15 7.99 22.51
N ALA A 310 12.37 9.26 22.82
CA ALA A 310 11.66 9.97 23.91
C ALA A 310 10.14 9.97 23.73
N THR A 311 9.69 10.00 22.47
CA THR A 311 8.26 9.98 22.13
C THR A 311 7.63 8.60 22.40
N SER A 312 8.37 7.52 22.24
CA SER A 312 7.90 6.17 22.61
C SER A 312 7.67 6.04 24.12
N ALA A 313 8.48 6.72 24.93
CA ALA A 313 8.31 6.78 26.38
C ALA A 313 7.10 7.65 26.81
N MET A 314 6.75 8.68 26.02
CA MET A 314 5.61 9.56 26.31
C MET A 314 4.27 8.93 25.92
N LEU A 315 4.25 8.06 24.92
CA LEU A 315 3.04 7.35 24.48
C LEU A 315 2.90 6.05 25.28
N PHE A 316 2.61 6.17 26.56
CA PHE A 316 2.38 5.04 27.45
C PHE A 316 1.40 4.04 26.82
N GLY A 317 1.91 2.82 26.56
CA GLY A 317 1.14 1.73 26.00
C GLY A 317 0.97 1.73 24.47
N TYR A 318 1.47 2.72 23.73
CA TYR A 318 1.41 2.71 22.27
C TYR A 318 2.28 1.58 21.70
N GLY A 319 1.68 0.69 20.92
CA GLY A 319 2.37 -0.45 20.35
C GLY A 319 2.60 -1.62 21.30
N THR A 320 2.11 -1.58 22.54
CA THR A 320 2.14 -2.73 23.46
C THR A 320 1.20 -3.83 23.01
N PHE A 321 1.48 -5.07 23.44
CA PHE A 321 0.60 -6.20 23.16
C PHE A 321 -0.55 -6.25 24.15
N VAL A 322 -1.76 -6.44 23.60
CA VAL A 322 -3.04 -6.54 24.32
C VAL A 322 -3.85 -7.71 23.79
N SER A 323 -5.01 -8.00 24.40
CA SER A 323 -5.92 -9.02 23.87
C SER A 323 -6.33 -8.71 22.42
N PRO A 324 -6.22 -9.67 21.48
CA PRO A 324 -6.53 -9.44 20.07
C PRO A 324 -8.02 -9.30 19.77
N ILE A 325 -8.90 -9.64 20.71
CA ILE A 325 -10.36 -9.71 20.46
C ILE A 325 -10.90 -8.36 20.01
N ARG A 326 -10.56 -7.29 20.73
CA ARG A 326 -11.01 -5.92 20.43
C ARG A 326 -10.44 -5.42 19.11
N GLY A 327 -9.12 -5.61 18.90
CA GLY A 327 -8.48 -5.21 17.65
C GLY A 327 -9.02 -5.99 16.45
N MET A 328 -9.26 -7.29 16.59
CA MET A 328 -9.82 -8.10 15.52
C MET A 328 -11.26 -7.67 15.17
N PHE A 329 -12.10 -7.41 16.18
CA PHE A 329 -13.43 -6.86 15.97
C PHE A 329 -13.36 -5.49 15.26
N GLY A 330 -12.48 -4.59 15.73
CA GLY A 330 -12.29 -3.28 15.14
C GLY A 330 -11.79 -3.33 13.69
N LEU A 331 -10.82 -4.21 13.38
CA LEU A 331 -10.27 -4.39 12.02
C LEU A 331 -11.26 -5.03 11.05
N LEU A 332 -12.20 -5.86 11.54
CA LEU A 332 -13.20 -6.49 10.68
C LEU A 332 -14.48 -5.68 10.58
N PHE A 333 -14.99 -5.16 11.71
CA PHE A 333 -16.35 -4.63 11.85
C PHE A 333 -16.42 -3.23 12.46
N GLY A 334 -15.28 -2.60 12.80
CA GLY A 334 -15.27 -1.26 13.40
C GLY A 334 -15.77 -0.20 12.41
N ALA A 335 -16.62 0.71 12.91
CA ALA A 335 -17.22 1.77 12.10
C ALA A 335 -16.20 2.71 11.43
N GLY A 336 -15.02 2.91 12.05
CA GLY A 336 -13.94 3.74 11.52
C GLY A 336 -12.79 2.97 10.88
N LYS A 337 -12.72 1.63 11.06
CA LYS A 337 -11.57 0.81 10.66
C LYS A 337 -11.93 -0.56 10.07
N GLY A 338 -13.20 -0.94 10.02
CA GLY A 338 -13.61 -2.28 9.63
C GLY A 338 -13.38 -2.59 8.15
N LEU A 339 -12.62 -3.65 7.86
CA LEU A 339 -12.32 -4.10 6.50
C LEU A 339 -13.59 -4.29 5.65
N ILE A 340 -14.65 -4.78 6.25
CA ILE A 340 -15.96 -5.01 5.59
C ILE A 340 -16.57 -3.71 5.03
N PHE A 341 -16.29 -2.57 5.66
CA PHE A 341 -16.85 -1.28 5.28
C PHE A 341 -15.89 -0.44 4.42
N PHE A 342 -14.58 -0.64 4.57
CA PHE A 342 -13.58 0.16 3.86
C PHE A 342 -12.95 -0.56 2.66
N THR A 343 -13.24 -1.85 2.50
CA THR A 343 -12.83 -2.67 1.35
C THR A 343 -13.81 -3.84 1.21
N PRO A 344 -15.09 -3.60 0.90
CA PRO A 344 -16.13 -4.65 0.91
C PRO A 344 -15.84 -5.78 -0.07
N ILE A 345 -15.08 -5.54 -1.11
CA ILE A 345 -14.64 -6.56 -2.06
C ILE A 345 -13.79 -7.67 -1.40
N ALA A 346 -13.13 -7.41 -0.27
CA ALA A 346 -12.39 -8.42 0.49
C ALA A 346 -13.32 -9.50 1.06
N VAL A 347 -14.55 -9.13 1.43
CA VAL A 347 -15.59 -10.08 1.88
C VAL A 347 -15.97 -11.03 0.74
N VAL A 348 -16.18 -10.47 -0.45
CA VAL A 348 -16.47 -11.26 -1.67
C VAL A 348 -15.33 -12.25 -1.95
N GLY A 349 -14.09 -11.80 -1.82
CA GLY A 349 -12.91 -12.66 -1.96
C GLY A 349 -12.88 -13.80 -0.94
N THR A 350 -13.21 -13.51 0.31
CA THR A 350 -13.28 -14.53 1.37
C THR A 350 -14.35 -15.57 1.06
N LEU A 351 -15.53 -15.17 0.58
CA LEU A 351 -16.59 -16.10 0.19
C LEU A 351 -16.22 -16.99 -1.01
N MET A 352 -15.29 -16.53 -1.86
CA MET A 352 -14.82 -17.25 -3.05
C MET A 352 -13.56 -18.10 -2.83
N CYS A 353 -13.05 -18.20 -1.60
CA CYS A 353 -11.84 -18.94 -1.24
C CYS A 353 -11.83 -20.42 -1.69
N ARG A 354 -13.00 -21.04 -1.88
CA ARG A 354 -13.09 -22.43 -2.37
C ARG A 354 -12.41 -22.62 -3.73
N SER A 355 -12.50 -21.66 -4.65
CA SER A 355 -11.84 -21.73 -5.96
C SER A 355 -10.33 -21.74 -5.81
N PHE A 356 -9.79 -20.86 -4.97
CA PHE A 356 -8.37 -20.80 -4.68
C PHE A 356 -7.86 -22.09 -4.02
N HIS A 357 -8.56 -22.59 -3.01
CA HIS A 357 -8.22 -23.85 -2.36
C HIS A 357 -8.19 -25.05 -3.33
N ARG A 358 -9.12 -25.11 -4.28
CA ARG A 358 -9.20 -26.23 -5.25
C ARG A 358 -8.09 -26.20 -6.29
N GLU A 359 -7.72 -25.01 -6.79
CA GLU A 359 -6.75 -24.88 -7.89
C GLU A 359 -5.30 -24.80 -7.39
N HIS A 360 -5.07 -24.14 -6.24
CA HIS A 360 -3.73 -23.90 -5.70
C HIS A 360 -3.67 -24.16 -4.19
N ARG A 361 -3.93 -25.40 -3.78
CA ARG A 361 -4.10 -25.76 -2.36
C ARG A 361 -2.96 -25.31 -1.45
N LYS A 362 -1.71 -25.59 -1.82
CA LYS A 362 -0.52 -25.23 -1.01
C LYS A 362 -0.39 -23.70 -0.88
N LEU A 363 -0.56 -23.00 -2.01
CA LEU A 363 -0.51 -21.53 -2.06
C LEU A 363 -1.64 -20.91 -1.25
N PHE A 364 -2.85 -21.48 -1.32
CA PHE A 364 -4.00 -21.03 -0.51
C PHE A 364 -3.71 -21.08 0.99
N PHE A 365 -3.22 -22.21 1.50
CA PHE A 365 -2.92 -22.33 2.93
C PHE A 365 -1.82 -21.37 3.37
N MET A 366 -0.78 -21.20 2.56
CA MET A 366 0.29 -20.25 2.85
C MET A 366 -0.25 -18.81 2.92
N VAL A 367 -1.03 -18.37 1.91
CA VAL A 367 -1.62 -17.04 1.86
C VAL A 367 -2.60 -16.84 3.02
N ALA A 368 -3.51 -17.80 3.26
CA ALA A 368 -4.49 -17.70 4.34
C ALA A 368 -3.81 -17.61 5.71
N ALA A 369 -2.77 -18.40 5.96
CA ALA A 369 -2.00 -18.35 7.20
C ALA A 369 -1.27 -17.01 7.36
N ALA A 370 -0.60 -16.51 6.31
CA ALA A 370 0.11 -15.24 6.34
C ALA A 370 -0.85 -14.05 6.60
N VAL A 371 -1.99 -14.02 5.92
CA VAL A 371 -3.03 -12.99 6.10
C VAL A 371 -3.60 -13.05 7.52
N PHE A 372 -4.01 -14.24 7.98
CA PHE A 372 -4.58 -14.43 9.32
C PHE A 372 -3.60 -14.04 10.42
N PHE A 373 -2.36 -14.51 10.33
CA PHE A 373 -1.33 -14.21 11.33
C PHE A 373 -0.99 -12.71 11.38
N ARG A 374 -0.92 -12.05 10.21
CA ARG A 374 -0.74 -10.60 10.16
C ARG A 374 -1.91 -9.86 10.80
N MET A 375 -3.15 -10.25 10.50
CA MET A 375 -4.33 -9.64 11.13
C MET A 375 -4.33 -9.86 12.65
N LEU A 376 -4.01 -11.06 13.11
CA LEU A 376 -3.90 -11.39 14.53
C LEU A 376 -2.82 -10.56 15.24
N PHE A 377 -1.63 -10.43 14.60
CA PHE A 377 -0.55 -9.61 15.13
C PHE A 377 -0.95 -8.14 15.28
N ILE A 378 -1.55 -7.55 14.24
CA ILE A 378 -2.02 -6.17 14.28
C ILE A 378 -3.11 -6.00 15.34
N ALA A 379 -4.07 -6.93 15.38
CA ALA A 379 -5.17 -6.91 16.35
C ALA A 379 -4.71 -7.02 17.82
N SER A 380 -3.56 -7.68 18.06
CA SER A 380 -2.99 -7.80 19.40
C SER A 380 -2.18 -6.59 19.86
N ARG A 381 -2.10 -5.52 19.06
CA ARG A 381 -1.43 -4.28 19.46
C ARG A 381 -2.42 -3.26 20.00
N SER A 382 -1.97 -2.44 20.96
CA SER A 382 -2.77 -1.32 21.49
C SER A 382 -3.11 -0.29 20.40
N ASP A 383 -2.22 -0.12 19.41
CA ASP A 383 -2.36 0.78 18.26
C ASP A 383 -2.90 0.10 16.99
N TRP A 384 -3.72 -0.97 17.14
CA TRP A 384 -4.30 -1.76 16.05
C TRP A 384 -5.00 -0.92 14.98
N HIS A 385 -5.52 0.23 15.36
CA HIS A 385 -6.27 1.17 14.51
C HIS A 385 -5.40 2.03 13.60
N ALA A 386 -4.06 1.99 13.74
CA ALA A 386 -3.11 2.75 12.94
C ALA A 386 -3.28 4.29 12.98
N GLY A 387 -3.86 4.81 14.06
CA GLY A 387 -4.02 6.26 14.27
C GLY A 387 -5.02 6.93 13.31
N PHE A 388 -4.75 8.19 12.99
CA PHE A 388 -5.61 9.10 12.23
C PHE A 388 -5.47 8.88 10.72
N CYS A 389 -6.11 7.82 10.22
CA CYS A 389 -6.09 7.46 8.82
C CYS A 389 -7.42 6.82 8.42
N ILE A 390 -7.70 6.76 7.13
CA ILE A 390 -8.92 6.17 6.58
C ILE A 390 -8.81 4.64 6.62
N GLY A 391 -9.77 3.98 7.26
CA GLY A 391 -9.87 2.53 7.30
C GLY A 391 -8.66 1.82 7.93
N PRO A 392 -8.51 0.50 7.72
CA PRO A 392 -7.48 -0.32 8.35
C PRO A 392 -6.14 -0.26 7.56
N ARG A 393 -5.39 0.84 7.65
CA ARG A 393 -4.13 1.08 6.95
C ARG A 393 -3.14 -0.09 7.04
N TYR A 394 -2.98 -0.66 8.23
CA TYR A 394 -2.04 -1.77 8.45
C TYR A 394 -2.40 -3.06 7.69
N LEU A 395 -3.63 -3.17 7.17
CA LEU A 395 -4.04 -4.29 6.32
C LEU A 395 -3.77 -4.05 4.83
N LEU A 396 -3.24 -2.91 4.41
CA LEU A 396 -3.01 -2.60 3.00
C LEU A 396 -2.19 -3.69 2.30
N MET A 397 -1.16 -4.22 2.96
CA MET A 397 -0.30 -5.29 2.41
C MET A 397 -1.03 -6.61 2.15
N VAL A 398 -2.18 -6.85 2.79
CA VAL A 398 -2.92 -8.11 2.61
C VAL A 398 -4.15 -7.96 1.69
N ILE A 399 -4.58 -6.74 1.40
CA ILE A 399 -5.75 -6.49 0.53
C ILE A 399 -5.65 -7.20 -0.83
N PRO A 400 -4.51 -7.18 -1.56
CA PRO A 400 -4.43 -7.86 -2.85
C PRO A 400 -4.70 -9.37 -2.78
N PHE A 401 -4.34 -10.01 -1.68
CA PHE A 401 -4.53 -11.45 -1.51
C PHE A 401 -6.00 -11.86 -1.42
N PHE A 402 -6.89 -10.98 -0.93
CA PHE A 402 -8.33 -11.22 -0.95
C PHE A 402 -8.94 -11.20 -2.36
N LEU A 403 -8.25 -10.63 -3.36
CA LEU A 403 -8.77 -10.59 -4.72
C LEU A 403 -8.36 -11.82 -5.56
N ILE A 404 -7.34 -12.58 -5.14
CA ILE A 404 -6.91 -13.80 -5.84
C ILE A 404 -8.05 -14.84 -5.94
N PRO A 405 -8.81 -15.15 -4.87
CA PRO A 405 -9.95 -16.05 -4.96
C PRO A 405 -11.02 -15.60 -5.96
N ILE A 406 -11.26 -14.28 -6.05
CA ILE A 406 -12.20 -13.70 -7.02
C ILE A 406 -11.74 -13.97 -8.45
N ALA A 407 -10.45 -13.77 -8.73
CA ALA A 407 -9.88 -14.00 -10.04
C ALA A 407 -10.02 -15.47 -10.47
N LEU A 408 -9.69 -16.40 -9.59
CA LEU A 408 -9.81 -17.83 -9.88
C LEU A 408 -11.27 -18.27 -10.04
N TRP A 409 -12.17 -17.74 -9.22
CA TRP A 409 -13.60 -17.99 -9.38
C TRP A 409 -14.11 -17.43 -10.73
N LEU A 410 -13.74 -16.20 -11.07
CA LEU A 410 -14.19 -15.53 -12.30
C LEU A 410 -13.67 -16.22 -13.55
N LYS A 411 -12.41 -16.69 -13.55
CA LYS A 411 -11.84 -17.53 -14.62
C LYS A 411 -12.72 -18.76 -14.89
N ASN A 412 -13.18 -19.44 -13.85
CA ASN A 412 -14.03 -20.62 -13.99
C ASN A 412 -15.43 -20.31 -14.54
N GLN A 413 -15.84 -19.04 -14.56
CA GLN A 413 -17.11 -18.60 -15.16
C GLN A 413 -16.98 -18.17 -16.63
N GLU A 414 -15.76 -18.03 -17.16
CA GLU A 414 -15.52 -17.47 -18.50
C GLU A 414 -16.22 -18.25 -19.62
N THR A 415 -16.26 -19.58 -19.52
CA THR A 415 -16.86 -20.43 -20.55
C THR A 415 -18.35 -20.59 -20.39
N VAL A 416 -18.89 -20.49 -19.17
CA VAL A 416 -20.29 -20.87 -18.86
C VAL A 416 -21.20 -19.65 -18.70
N ARG A 417 -20.73 -18.61 -18.01
CA ARG A 417 -21.56 -17.47 -17.58
C ARG A 417 -20.87 -16.12 -17.73
N PHE A 418 -20.03 -15.95 -18.74
CA PHE A 418 -19.23 -14.75 -18.92
C PHE A 418 -20.02 -13.46 -18.72
N GLY A 419 -21.05 -13.22 -19.53
CA GLY A 419 -21.79 -11.95 -19.50
C GLY A 419 -22.35 -11.59 -18.13
N ARG A 420 -22.92 -12.56 -17.41
CA ARG A 420 -23.51 -12.33 -16.09
C ARG A 420 -22.44 -12.14 -15.00
N SER A 421 -21.45 -13.03 -14.93
CA SER A 421 -20.44 -13.00 -13.87
C SER A 421 -19.50 -11.80 -13.99
N PHE A 422 -19.06 -11.50 -15.20
CA PHE A 422 -18.24 -10.31 -15.47
C PHE A 422 -19.03 -9.01 -15.31
N GLY A 423 -20.31 -8.98 -15.70
CA GLY A 423 -21.18 -7.82 -15.49
C GLY A 423 -21.40 -7.53 -14.01
N LEU A 424 -21.70 -8.55 -13.21
CA LEU A 424 -21.86 -8.39 -11.75
C LEU A 424 -20.54 -7.98 -11.07
N MET A 425 -19.40 -8.56 -11.50
CA MET A 425 -18.11 -8.17 -10.96
C MET A 425 -17.73 -6.73 -11.34
N THR A 426 -18.03 -6.32 -12.57
CA THR A 426 -17.81 -4.92 -13.03
C THR A 426 -18.67 -3.94 -12.24
N LEU A 427 -19.94 -4.29 -11.99
CA LEU A 427 -20.83 -3.48 -11.15
C LEU A 427 -20.32 -3.41 -9.72
N GLY A 428 -19.91 -4.53 -9.13
CA GLY A 428 -19.33 -4.56 -7.79
C GLY A 428 -18.05 -3.71 -7.68
N ALA A 429 -17.15 -3.82 -8.67
CA ALA A 429 -15.94 -3.01 -8.74
C ALA A 429 -16.27 -1.51 -8.89
N PHE A 430 -17.26 -1.15 -9.69
CA PHE A 430 -17.74 0.22 -9.84
C PHE A 430 -18.28 0.79 -8.51
N LEU A 431 -19.15 0.04 -7.82
CA LEU A 431 -19.71 0.48 -6.52
C LEU A 431 -18.62 0.67 -5.47
N CYS A 432 -17.68 -0.27 -5.36
CA CYS A 432 -16.51 -0.10 -4.49
C CYS A 432 -15.66 1.12 -4.91
N SER A 433 -15.56 1.42 -6.21
CA SER A 433 -14.78 2.57 -6.69
C SER A 433 -15.42 3.91 -6.32
N ILE A 434 -16.75 4.00 -6.24
CA ILE A 434 -17.44 5.20 -5.71
C ILE A 434 -17.05 5.43 -4.25
N GLU A 435 -17.01 4.38 -3.45
CA GLU A 435 -16.60 4.46 -2.04
C GLU A 435 -15.13 4.92 -1.92
N GLN A 436 -14.22 4.36 -2.70
CA GLN A 436 -12.81 4.76 -2.65
C GLN A 436 -12.58 6.18 -3.19
N LEU A 437 -13.37 6.61 -4.18
CA LEU A 437 -13.39 7.99 -4.63
C LEU A 437 -13.82 8.91 -3.48
N TYR A 438 -14.89 8.57 -2.76
CA TYR A 438 -15.34 9.33 -1.60
C TYR A 438 -14.22 9.52 -0.56
N PHE A 439 -13.49 8.45 -0.22
CA PHE A 439 -12.35 8.53 0.68
C PHE A 439 -11.17 9.34 0.13
N SER A 440 -11.03 9.41 -1.18
CA SER A 440 -9.99 10.22 -1.84
C SER A 440 -10.38 11.69 -1.94
N LEU A 441 -11.67 12.02 -1.98
CA LEU A 441 -12.18 13.37 -2.09
C LEU A 441 -12.20 14.11 -0.74
N GLY A 442 -12.52 13.42 0.36
CA GLY A 442 -12.62 14.04 1.67
C GLY A 442 -11.27 14.16 2.39
N GLU A 443 -11.01 15.33 2.96
CA GLU A 443 -9.76 15.62 3.66
C GLU A 443 -9.84 15.15 5.12
N ILE A 444 -9.09 14.09 5.48
CA ILE A 444 -9.16 13.40 6.78
C ILE A 444 -8.86 14.33 7.97
N PHE A 445 -7.95 15.29 7.82
CA PHE A 445 -7.62 16.20 8.92
C PHE A 445 -8.71 17.22 9.17
N SER A 446 -9.34 17.75 8.12
CA SER A 446 -10.53 18.59 8.23
C SER A 446 -11.67 17.85 8.94
N TYR A 447 -11.90 16.59 8.60
CA TYR A 447 -12.84 15.72 9.28
C TYR A 447 -12.51 15.56 10.77
N LEU A 448 -11.25 15.26 11.11
CA LEU A 448 -10.82 15.13 12.51
C LEU A 448 -10.96 16.43 13.30
N GLN A 449 -10.74 17.58 12.66
CA GLN A 449 -10.98 18.88 13.28
C GLN A 449 -12.48 19.10 13.59
N ILE A 450 -13.34 18.78 12.64
CA ILE A 450 -14.80 18.90 12.85
C ILE A 450 -15.20 18.07 14.07
N LEU A 451 -14.73 16.83 14.17
CA LEU A 451 -15.02 15.97 15.31
C LEU A 451 -14.46 16.52 16.63
N LYS A 452 -13.21 16.98 16.63
CA LYS A 452 -12.56 17.54 17.83
C LYS A 452 -13.36 18.74 18.37
N PHE A 453 -13.78 19.65 17.51
CA PHE A 453 -14.56 20.80 17.91
C PHE A 453 -15.97 20.43 18.37
N ALA A 454 -16.65 19.52 17.65
CA ALA A 454 -18.00 19.10 18.02
C ALA A 454 -18.05 18.39 19.38
N GLU A 455 -17.03 17.60 19.73
CA GLU A 455 -17.03 16.79 20.94
C GLU A 455 -16.36 17.47 22.14
N ARG A 456 -15.52 18.49 21.91
CA ARG A 456 -14.87 19.25 22.98
C ARG A 456 -15.87 19.82 23.97
N TRP A 457 -17.00 20.32 23.50
CA TRP A 457 -18.07 20.89 24.33
C TRP A 457 -18.78 19.82 25.17
N LYS A 458 -18.67 18.55 24.79
CA LYS A 458 -19.23 17.41 25.54
C LYS A 458 -18.23 16.79 26.52
N GLY A 459 -17.00 17.32 26.59
CA GLY A 459 -15.92 16.79 27.42
C GLY A 459 -15.37 15.44 26.93
N ILE A 460 -15.60 15.10 25.65
CA ILE A 460 -15.12 13.84 25.05
C ILE A 460 -13.83 14.11 24.28
N ASP A 461 -12.75 13.41 24.65
CA ASP A 461 -11.55 13.34 23.82
C ASP A 461 -11.69 12.21 22.81
N VAL A 462 -11.98 12.57 21.56
CA VAL A 462 -12.14 11.60 20.46
C VAL A 462 -10.84 10.90 20.07
N PHE A 463 -9.69 11.42 20.50
CA PHE A 463 -8.38 10.85 20.18
C PHE A 463 -7.91 9.82 21.19
N GLU A 464 -8.30 9.96 22.45
CA GLU A 464 -7.96 9.01 23.51
C GLU A 464 -8.99 7.88 23.65
N SER A 465 -10.18 8.08 23.11
CA SER A 465 -11.27 7.08 23.17
C SER A 465 -11.34 6.25 21.89
N ASP A 466 -11.72 4.96 22.03
CA ASP A 466 -12.04 4.12 20.87
C ASP A 466 -13.33 4.51 20.14
N LEU A 467 -14.01 5.55 20.57
CA LEU A 467 -15.24 6.04 19.95
C LEU A 467 -15.00 6.36 18.47
N LEU A 468 -13.85 6.96 18.14
CA LEU A 468 -13.47 7.28 16.75
C LEU A 468 -13.44 6.04 15.84
N TYR A 469 -13.16 4.88 16.38
CA TYR A 469 -12.96 3.64 15.63
C TYR A 469 -14.15 2.69 15.65
N LEU A 470 -14.94 2.73 16.72
CA LEU A 470 -16.00 1.76 16.98
C LEU A 470 -17.41 2.35 16.90
N ASN A 471 -17.57 3.66 17.01
CA ASN A 471 -18.88 4.33 16.99
C ASN A 471 -19.22 4.88 15.61
N TRP A 472 -20.38 4.54 15.10
CA TRP A 472 -20.89 5.00 13.80
C TRP A 472 -21.06 6.51 13.69
N ALA A 473 -21.38 7.19 14.78
CA ALA A 473 -21.50 8.66 14.78
C ALA A 473 -20.21 9.38 14.39
N TYR A 474 -19.06 8.72 14.57
CA TYR A 474 -17.73 9.23 14.23
C TYR A 474 -17.12 8.54 13.02
N SER A 475 -17.89 7.74 12.28
CA SER A 475 -17.38 7.02 11.11
C SER A 475 -17.13 7.98 9.95
N PRO A 476 -15.95 7.95 9.32
CA PRO A 476 -15.68 8.71 8.10
C PRO A 476 -16.64 8.35 6.96
N LEU A 477 -17.23 7.17 6.97
CA LEU A 477 -18.26 6.76 5.99
C LEU A 477 -19.47 7.71 5.98
N LEU A 478 -19.84 8.26 7.13
CA LEU A 478 -21.02 9.12 7.27
C LEU A 478 -20.69 10.61 7.29
N THR A 479 -19.51 10.98 7.76
CA THR A 479 -19.17 12.35 8.13
C THR A 479 -18.11 13.00 7.24
N LEU A 480 -17.37 12.22 6.45
CA LEU A 480 -16.31 12.76 5.58
C LEU A 480 -16.86 13.70 4.47
N LYS A 481 -18.15 13.61 4.16
CA LYS A 481 -18.84 14.50 3.20
C LYS A 481 -18.81 15.97 3.64
N ASP A 482 -18.71 16.23 4.94
CA ASP A 482 -18.68 17.57 5.54
C ASP A 482 -17.25 18.12 5.64
N ALA A 483 -16.25 17.31 5.28
CA ALA A 483 -14.86 17.71 5.27
C ALA A 483 -14.50 18.59 4.07
N ARG A 484 -13.32 19.20 4.12
CA ARG A 484 -12.77 19.93 2.96
C ARG A 484 -12.43 18.95 1.84
N VAL A 485 -12.42 19.46 0.60
CA VAL A 485 -11.98 18.68 -0.57
C VAL A 485 -10.48 18.45 -0.50
N SER A 486 -10.08 17.18 -0.56
CA SER A 486 -8.69 16.73 -0.41
C SER A 486 -7.82 16.99 -1.65
N PRO A 487 -8.20 16.56 -2.87
CA PRO A 487 -7.36 16.69 -4.05
C PRO A 487 -7.00 18.15 -4.34
N PHE A 488 -5.70 18.42 -4.52
CA PHE A 488 -5.25 19.79 -4.70
C PHE A 488 -5.83 20.42 -5.98
N LEU A 489 -6.02 19.65 -7.06
CA LEU A 489 -6.61 20.14 -8.31
C LEU A 489 -8.09 20.52 -8.17
N LEU A 490 -8.80 19.94 -7.19
CA LEU A 490 -10.23 20.15 -6.99
C LEU A 490 -10.55 21.05 -5.79
N ARG A 491 -9.59 21.30 -4.92
CA ARG A 491 -9.76 22.00 -3.63
C ARG A 491 -10.41 23.38 -3.78
N TYR A 492 -10.11 24.08 -4.84
CA TYR A 492 -10.60 25.44 -5.11
C TYR A 492 -11.66 25.48 -6.20
N SER A 493 -12.25 24.34 -6.56
CA SER A 493 -13.32 24.27 -7.57
C SER A 493 -14.65 24.90 -7.13
N GLY A 494 -14.78 25.20 -5.84
CA GLY A 494 -16.04 25.68 -5.25
C GLY A 494 -17.07 24.60 -4.97
N HIS A 495 -16.76 23.34 -5.30
CA HIS A 495 -17.65 22.20 -5.08
C HIS A 495 -17.43 21.54 -3.73
N SER A 496 -18.49 20.97 -3.17
CA SER A 496 -18.46 20.11 -1.99
C SER A 496 -17.96 18.69 -2.35
N VAL A 497 -17.58 17.93 -1.32
CA VAL A 497 -17.23 16.50 -1.48
C VAL A 497 -18.37 15.72 -2.13
N SER A 498 -19.62 16.00 -1.73
CA SER A 498 -20.81 15.32 -2.26
C SER A 498 -21.06 15.63 -3.74
N GLU A 499 -20.88 16.87 -4.18
CA GLU A 499 -21.02 17.26 -5.59
C GLU A 499 -19.93 16.61 -6.46
N LEU A 500 -18.68 16.66 -6.00
CA LEU A 500 -17.56 16.02 -6.70
C LEU A 500 -17.71 14.49 -6.74
N LEU A 501 -18.27 13.88 -5.70
CA LEU A 501 -18.58 12.46 -5.69
C LEU A 501 -19.62 12.10 -6.75
N LEU A 502 -20.68 12.91 -6.89
CA LEU A 502 -21.70 12.70 -7.91
C LEU A 502 -21.11 12.82 -9.32
N ILE A 503 -20.35 13.87 -9.60
CA ILE A 503 -19.67 14.06 -10.89
C ILE A 503 -18.72 12.89 -11.17
N GLY A 504 -17.90 12.52 -10.18
CA GLY A 504 -16.95 11.43 -10.29
C GLY A 504 -17.63 10.07 -10.49
N ALA A 505 -18.78 9.84 -9.85
CA ALA A 505 -19.57 8.61 -10.06
C ALA A 505 -20.06 8.48 -11.51
N VAL A 506 -20.49 9.58 -12.14
CA VAL A 506 -20.86 9.58 -13.57
C VAL A 506 -19.66 9.27 -14.46
N VAL A 507 -18.50 9.89 -14.18
CA VAL A 507 -17.27 9.62 -14.93
C VAL A 507 -16.82 8.16 -14.75
N LEU A 508 -16.85 7.64 -13.52
CA LEU A 508 -16.53 6.23 -13.25
C LEU A 508 -17.51 5.28 -13.95
N ALA A 509 -18.82 5.60 -13.98
CA ALA A 509 -19.81 4.77 -14.67
C ALA A 509 -19.49 4.67 -16.17
N ALA A 510 -19.16 5.79 -16.81
CA ALA A 510 -18.76 5.82 -18.21
C ALA A 510 -17.45 5.03 -18.42
N LEU A 511 -16.45 5.22 -17.55
CA LEU A 511 -15.19 4.49 -17.60
C LEU A 511 -15.41 2.97 -17.48
N PHE A 512 -16.14 2.52 -16.46
CA PHE A 512 -16.40 1.10 -16.22
C PHE A 512 -17.23 0.47 -17.35
N LEU A 513 -18.15 1.23 -17.96
CA LEU A 513 -18.88 0.77 -19.16
C LEU A 513 -17.92 0.53 -20.34
N VAL A 514 -17.05 1.49 -20.63
CA VAL A 514 -16.05 1.36 -21.71
C VAL A 514 -15.12 0.17 -21.44
N LEU A 515 -14.61 0.06 -20.21
CA LEU A 515 -13.75 -1.05 -19.81
C LEU A 515 -14.47 -2.41 -19.91
N TYR A 516 -15.75 -2.49 -19.53
CA TYR A 516 -16.55 -3.71 -19.68
C TYR A 516 -16.72 -4.10 -21.14
N LEU A 517 -17.04 -3.13 -22.03
CA LEU A 517 -17.16 -3.39 -23.47
C LEU A 517 -15.81 -3.84 -24.08
N MET A 518 -14.69 -3.27 -23.60
CA MET A 518 -13.35 -3.69 -24.01
C MET A 518 -13.05 -5.13 -23.54
N ILE A 519 -13.34 -5.44 -22.27
CA ILE A 519 -13.16 -6.78 -21.69
C ILE A 519 -13.97 -7.83 -22.46
N ARG A 520 -15.20 -7.52 -22.88
CA ARG A 520 -16.03 -8.43 -23.70
C ARG A 520 -15.40 -8.81 -25.05
N LYS A 521 -14.54 -7.95 -25.59
CA LYS A 521 -13.83 -8.17 -26.86
C LYS A 521 -12.49 -8.88 -26.70
N MET A 522 -12.00 -9.06 -25.46
CA MET A 522 -10.73 -9.74 -25.21
C MET A 522 -10.80 -11.22 -25.56
N PRO A 523 -9.70 -11.82 -26.03
CA PRO A 523 -9.64 -13.26 -26.29
C PRO A 523 -9.81 -14.06 -24.99
N ARG A 524 -10.64 -15.10 -25.04
CA ARG A 524 -10.98 -15.99 -23.91
C ARG A 524 -10.18 -17.28 -23.95
N ARG A 525 -9.06 -17.31 -24.69
CA ARG A 525 -8.17 -18.47 -24.76
C ARG A 525 -7.14 -18.41 -23.65
N GLU A 526 -6.78 -19.57 -23.11
CA GLU A 526 -5.67 -19.62 -22.14
C GLU A 526 -4.37 -19.09 -22.79
N LEU A 527 -3.69 -18.23 -22.04
CA LEU A 527 -2.43 -17.65 -22.46
C LEU A 527 -1.32 -18.71 -22.36
N PRO A 528 -0.52 -18.92 -23.42
CA PRO A 528 0.67 -19.73 -23.31
C PRO A 528 1.68 -19.08 -22.37
N VAL A 529 2.35 -19.87 -21.54
CA VAL A 529 3.34 -19.40 -20.53
C VAL A 529 4.43 -18.52 -21.18
N THR A 530 4.80 -18.82 -22.43
CA THR A 530 5.80 -18.06 -23.21
C THR A 530 5.40 -16.61 -23.52
N SER A 531 4.10 -16.29 -23.51
CA SER A 531 3.60 -14.93 -23.76
C SER A 531 3.56 -14.04 -22.52
N MET A 532 3.86 -14.61 -21.36
CA MET A 532 3.77 -13.93 -20.04
C MET A 532 5.15 -13.45 -19.53
N GLY A 533 6.24 -13.75 -20.26
CA GLY A 533 7.63 -13.41 -19.93
C GLY A 533 7.97 -11.92 -19.89
#